data_86951aa9b959c0fc85a1a69357671c4e
#
_entry.id   86951aa9b959c0fc85a1a69357671c4e
#
_cell.length_a   1.000
_cell.length_b   1.000
_cell.length_c   1.000
_cell.angle_alpha   90.00
_cell.angle_beta   90.00
_cell.angle_gamma   90.00
#
_symmetry.space_group_name_H-M   'P 1'
#
loop_
_entity.id
_entity.type
_entity.pdbx_description
1 polymer ?
#
loop_
_entity_poly.entity_id
_entity_poly.type
_entity_poly.pdbx_seq_one_letter_code
_entity_poly.pdbx_strand_id
1 'polypeptide(L)'
;MSDRLKIFLLLLPAMSIIVLLFFGGLVIGLMRSFNYMPVIGLTDPDFSAYVAVFTDREFYLSFALTFHIAFTSTVISSILAIGAALLLRRSFAGRATVNFLFQLNLTVPHLVGAIGILYLFSQSGSFARLAAEWGMIARPAEFPALVFDPYAIGIILQYVWKEVPFIGVIVLANMQSIGEGYESVAR
;
A
#
# COMPACT_ATOMS: atom_id res chain seq x y z
N MET A 1 20.24 28.06 31.17
CA MET A 1 20.15 26.80 30.37
C MET A 1 19.76 27.21 28.96
N SER A 2 20.53 26.87 27.96
CA SER A 2 20.20 27.23 26.57
C SER A 2 18.87 26.61 26.15
N ASP A 3 18.10 27.26 25.28
CA ASP A 3 16.81 26.74 24.85
C ASP A 3 16.93 25.37 24.13
N ARG A 4 18.05 25.16 23.45
CA ARG A 4 18.39 23.86 22.84
C ARG A 4 18.50 22.73 23.88
N LEU A 5 19.11 23.00 25.04
CA LEU A 5 19.25 22.02 26.11
C LEU A 5 17.88 21.69 26.75
N LYS A 6 17.03 22.71 26.93
CA LYS A 6 15.64 22.47 27.43
C LYS A 6 14.86 21.60 26.48
N ILE A 7 14.86 21.89 25.16
CA ILE A 7 14.18 21.11 24.13
C ILE A 7 14.71 19.67 24.14
N PHE A 8 16.02 19.49 24.18
CA PHE A 8 16.64 18.17 24.23
C PHE A 8 16.16 17.35 25.44
N LEU A 9 16.21 17.96 26.65
CA LEU A 9 15.76 17.28 27.87
C LEU A 9 14.27 16.96 27.89
N LEU A 10 13.43 17.81 27.29
CA LEU A 10 11.99 17.56 27.18
C LEU A 10 11.67 16.44 26.18
N LEU A 11 12.43 16.33 25.10
CA LEU A 11 12.24 15.27 24.10
C LEU A 11 12.90 13.94 24.48
N LEU A 12 13.90 13.96 25.37
CA LEU A 12 14.72 12.81 25.72
C LEU A 12 13.89 11.60 26.18
N PRO A 13 12.86 11.71 27.05
CA PRO A 13 12.08 10.53 27.48
C PRO A 13 11.35 9.85 26.31
N ALA A 14 10.71 10.63 25.44
CA ALA A 14 10.00 10.08 24.27
C ALA A 14 10.98 9.48 23.25
N MET A 15 12.06 10.21 22.95
CA MET A 15 13.08 9.76 22.01
C MET A 15 13.81 8.51 22.50
N SER A 16 14.10 8.40 23.81
CA SER A 16 14.77 7.22 24.36
C SER A 16 13.92 5.96 24.21
N ILE A 17 12.62 6.04 24.44
CA ILE A 17 11.70 4.91 24.22
C ILE A 17 11.69 4.48 22.74
N ILE A 18 11.54 5.45 21.83
CA ILE A 18 11.54 5.17 20.38
C ILE A 18 12.86 4.54 19.95
N VAL A 19 13.98 5.12 20.36
CA VAL A 19 15.33 4.65 20.02
C VAL A 19 15.56 3.24 20.56
N LEU A 20 15.24 2.99 21.83
CA LEU A 20 15.42 1.66 22.44
C LEU A 20 14.57 0.60 21.76
N LEU A 21 13.29 0.87 21.51
CA LEU A 21 12.39 -0.08 20.86
C LEU A 21 12.78 -0.31 19.40
N PHE A 22 13.08 0.73 18.65
CA PHE A 22 13.43 0.62 17.24
C PHE A 22 14.79 -0.06 17.04
N PHE A 23 15.84 0.49 17.64
CA PHE A 23 17.18 -0.08 17.48
C PHE A 23 17.34 -1.40 18.23
N GLY A 24 16.70 -1.59 19.39
CA GLY A 24 16.65 -2.87 20.07
C GLY A 24 16.01 -3.96 19.20
N GLY A 25 14.86 -3.66 18.59
CA GLY A 25 14.22 -4.55 17.63
C GLY A 25 15.09 -4.85 16.41
N LEU A 26 15.74 -3.82 15.86
CA LEU A 26 16.64 -3.96 14.70
C LEU A 26 17.84 -4.87 15.04
N VAL A 27 18.49 -4.65 16.19
CA VAL A 27 19.62 -5.47 16.65
C VAL A 27 19.18 -6.92 16.84
N ILE A 28 18.06 -7.15 17.53
CA ILE A 28 17.52 -8.51 17.71
C ILE A 28 17.19 -9.15 16.36
N GLY A 29 16.57 -8.40 15.43
CA GLY A 29 16.29 -8.89 14.08
C GLY A 29 17.56 -9.27 13.33
N LEU A 30 18.60 -8.43 13.41
CA LEU A 30 19.91 -8.71 12.81
C LEU A 30 20.57 -9.95 13.42
N MET A 31 20.58 -10.08 14.76
CA MET A 31 21.12 -11.28 15.42
C MET A 31 20.39 -12.55 14.98
N ARG A 32 19.07 -12.51 14.91
CA ARG A 32 18.24 -13.64 14.45
C ARG A 32 18.51 -13.99 12.98
N SER A 33 18.79 -13.02 12.13
CA SER A 33 19.10 -13.29 10.73
C SER A 33 20.39 -14.08 10.54
N PHE A 34 21.29 -14.04 11.52
CA PHE A 34 22.49 -14.90 11.62
C PHE A 34 22.29 -16.17 12.45
N ASN A 35 21.05 -16.61 12.65
CA ASN A 35 20.70 -17.74 13.49
C ASN A 35 21.14 -17.62 14.97
N TYR A 36 21.46 -16.42 15.43
CA TYR A 36 21.84 -16.20 16.82
C TYR A 36 20.60 -15.98 17.69
N MET A 37 20.21 -17.03 18.43
CA MET A 37 19.07 -17.03 19.36
C MET A 37 19.41 -17.83 20.61
N PRO A 38 20.17 -17.26 21.56
CA PRO A 38 20.61 -17.98 22.77
C PRO A 38 19.47 -18.57 23.61
N VAL A 39 18.30 -17.95 23.59
CA VAL A 39 17.11 -18.42 24.34
C VAL A 39 16.64 -19.80 23.90
N ILE A 40 16.92 -20.20 22.68
CA ILE A 40 16.59 -21.52 22.11
C ILE A 40 17.85 -22.39 21.86
N GLY A 41 19.00 -21.98 22.38
CA GLY A 41 20.26 -22.73 22.28
C GLY A 41 21.05 -22.49 20.99
N LEU A 42 20.67 -21.55 20.15
CA LEU A 42 21.44 -21.16 18.96
C LEU A 42 22.44 -20.07 19.35
N THR A 43 23.66 -20.46 19.66
CA THR A 43 24.73 -19.57 20.16
C THR A 43 25.81 -19.26 19.12
N ASP A 44 25.89 -20.05 18.05
CA ASP A 44 26.91 -19.92 17.01
C ASP A 44 26.30 -19.23 15.78
N PRO A 45 26.64 -17.96 15.52
CA PRO A 45 26.13 -17.23 14.34
C PRO A 45 26.60 -17.90 13.06
N ASP A 46 25.69 -18.09 12.11
CA ASP A 46 25.99 -18.63 10.78
C ASP A 46 25.16 -17.94 9.67
N PHE A 47 25.51 -18.22 8.41
CA PHE A 47 24.83 -17.70 7.23
C PHE A 47 23.84 -18.69 6.61
N SER A 48 23.54 -19.80 7.25
CA SER A 48 22.69 -20.86 6.67
C SER A 48 21.30 -20.37 6.28
N ALA A 49 20.70 -19.48 7.09
CA ALA A 49 19.42 -18.87 6.77
C ALA A 49 19.47 -18.06 5.47
N TYR A 50 20.53 -17.27 5.23
CA TYR A 50 20.72 -16.54 4.00
C TYR A 50 20.95 -17.48 2.81
N VAL A 51 21.78 -18.50 2.98
CA VAL A 51 21.99 -19.51 1.93
C VAL A 51 20.68 -20.20 1.58
N ALA A 52 19.89 -20.61 2.57
CA ALA A 52 18.58 -21.23 2.35
C ALA A 52 17.64 -20.31 1.53
N VAL A 53 17.53 -19.05 1.92
CA VAL A 53 16.68 -18.07 1.20
C VAL A 53 17.15 -17.85 -0.22
N PHE A 54 18.46 -17.62 -0.46
CA PHE A 54 18.99 -17.33 -1.79
C PHE A 54 19.11 -18.57 -2.69
N THR A 55 18.96 -19.78 -2.16
CA THR A 55 18.88 -21.01 -2.97
C THR A 55 17.44 -21.49 -3.19
N ASP A 56 16.47 -20.87 -2.53
CA ASP A 56 15.08 -21.23 -2.66
C ASP A 56 14.43 -20.57 -3.89
N ARG A 57 13.88 -21.39 -4.78
CA ARG A 57 13.13 -20.92 -5.96
C ARG A 57 11.88 -20.14 -5.58
N GLU A 58 11.19 -20.54 -4.52
CA GLU A 58 9.94 -19.89 -4.08
C GLU A 58 10.20 -18.46 -3.59
N PHE A 59 11.39 -18.20 -3.03
CA PHE A 59 11.80 -16.85 -2.69
C PHE A 59 11.82 -15.92 -3.91
N TYR A 60 12.42 -16.36 -5.02
CA TYR A 60 12.50 -15.55 -6.25
C TYR A 60 11.13 -15.35 -6.90
N LEU A 61 10.26 -16.37 -6.88
CA LEU A 61 8.89 -16.26 -7.37
C LEU A 61 8.08 -15.27 -6.54
N SER A 62 8.18 -15.36 -5.22
CA SER A 62 7.52 -14.43 -4.28
C SER A 62 8.06 -13.01 -4.42
N PHE A 63 9.37 -12.86 -4.60
CA PHE A 63 10.01 -11.57 -4.86
C PHE A 63 9.53 -10.94 -6.16
N ALA A 64 9.51 -11.71 -7.25
CA ALA A 64 9.01 -11.26 -8.55
C ALA A 64 7.54 -10.86 -8.50
N LEU A 65 6.69 -11.65 -7.81
CA LEU A 65 5.28 -11.34 -7.63
C LEU A 65 5.10 -10.05 -6.80
N THR A 66 5.86 -9.91 -5.72
CA THR A 66 5.82 -8.69 -4.89
C THR A 66 6.23 -7.45 -5.70
N PHE A 67 7.29 -7.55 -6.49
CA PHE A 67 7.73 -6.49 -7.38
C PHE A 67 6.68 -6.16 -8.44
N HIS A 68 6.06 -7.18 -9.05
CA HIS A 68 4.97 -7.03 -10.01
C HIS A 68 3.80 -6.28 -9.39
N ILE A 69 3.33 -6.67 -8.21
CA ILE A 69 2.23 -6.00 -7.49
C ILE A 69 2.60 -4.55 -7.21
N ALA A 70 3.75 -4.30 -6.60
CA ALA A 70 4.18 -2.96 -6.20
C ALA A 70 4.34 -2.03 -7.42
N PHE A 71 5.02 -2.48 -8.46
CA PHE A 71 5.25 -1.69 -9.67
C PHE A 71 3.93 -1.40 -10.40
N THR A 72 3.13 -2.43 -10.67
CA THR A 72 1.89 -2.30 -11.44
C THR A 72 0.88 -1.43 -10.71
N SER A 73 0.66 -1.66 -9.40
CA SER A 73 -0.27 -0.85 -8.62
C SER A 73 0.19 0.61 -8.52
N THR A 74 1.48 0.87 -8.32
CA THR A 74 2.02 2.23 -8.24
C THR A 74 1.86 2.98 -9.56
N VAL A 75 2.20 2.35 -10.70
CA VAL A 75 2.07 2.99 -12.01
C VAL A 75 0.60 3.31 -12.32
N ILE A 76 -0.29 2.33 -12.17
CA ILE A 76 -1.72 2.53 -12.43
C ILE A 76 -2.29 3.60 -11.50
N SER A 77 -2.01 3.51 -10.20
CA SER A 77 -2.49 4.49 -9.21
C SER A 77 -1.99 5.89 -9.51
N SER A 78 -0.73 6.05 -9.90
CA SER A 78 -0.15 7.36 -10.22
C SER A 78 -0.83 7.99 -11.45
N ILE A 79 -1.04 7.22 -12.51
CA ILE A 79 -1.73 7.69 -13.72
C ILE A 79 -3.17 8.13 -13.41
N LEU A 80 -3.91 7.27 -12.71
CA LEU A 80 -5.30 7.57 -12.34
C LEU A 80 -5.40 8.73 -11.35
N ALA A 81 -4.49 8.83 -10.38
CA ALA A 81 -4.45 9.89 -9.39
C ALA A 81 -4.15 11.25 -10.01
N ILE A 82 -3.19 11.32 -10.94
CA ILE A 82 -2.88 12.55 -11.68
C ILE A 82 -4.10 12.97 -12.52
N GLY A 83 -4.72 12.03 -13.24
CA GLY A 83 -5.94 12.28 -13.99
C GLY A 83 -7.07 12.80 -13.10
N ALA A 84 -7.32 12.18 -11.96
CA ALA A 84 -8.31 12.61 -10.98
C ALA A 84 -8.00 13.99 -10.40
N ALA A 85 -6.74 14.29 -10.07
CA ALA A 85 -6.32 15.59 -9.55
C ALA A 85 -6.53 16.70 -10.60
N LEU A 86 -6.22 16.46 -11.88
CA LEU A 86 -6.46 17.40 -12.98
C LEU A 86 -7.96 17.69 -13.17
N LEU A 87 -8.82 16.68 -13.03
CA LEU A 87 -10.27 16.86 -13.09
C LEU A 87 -10.79 17.64 -11.87
N LEU A 88 -10.36 17.28 -10.67
CA LEU A 88 -10.77 17.90 -9.40
C LEU A 88 -10.24 19.34 -9.25
N ARG A 89 -9.20 19.71 -9.98
CA ARG A 89 -8.71 21.09 -10.02
C ARG A 89 -9.70 22.03 -10.70
N ARG A 90 -10.49 21.53 -11.68
CA ARG A 90 -11.47 22.32 -12.40
C ARG A 90 -12.70 22.60 -11.54
N SER A 91 -13.35 23.74 -11.76
CA SER A 91 -14.64 24.06 -11.17
C SER A 91 -15.76 23.39 -11.98
N PHE A 92 -16.58 22.58 -11.35
CA PHE A 92 -17.78 21.97 -11.95
C PHE A 92 -18.87 21.74 -10.89
N ALA A 93 -20.11 21.60 -11.33
CA ALA A 93 -21.23 21.30 -10.44
C ALA A 93 -21.03 19.93 -9.79
N GLY A 94 -21.11 19.86 -8.44
CA GLY A 94 -20.91 18.63 -7.68
C GLY A 94 -19.45 18.33 -7.30
N ARG A 95 -18.48 19.22 -7.61
CA ARG A 95 -17.06 19.04 -7.24
C ARG A 95 -16.87 18.71 -5.77
N ALA A 96 -17.59 19.37 -4.86
CA ALA A 96 -17.47 19.14 -3.42
C ALA A 96 -17.87 17.71 -3.06
N THR A 97 -18.95 17.19 -3.62
CA THR A 97 -19.43 15.82 -3.41
C THR A 97 -18.42 14.80 -3.95
N VAL A 98 -17.91 15.01 -5.18
CA VAL A 98 -16.90 14.11 -5.77
C VAL A 98 -15.62 14.11 -4.95
N ASN A 99 -15.15 15.27 -4.51
CA ASN A 99 -13.97 15.38 -3.66
C ASN A 99 -14.17 14.69 -2.29
N PHE A 100 -15.37 14.85 -1.70
CA PHE A 100 -15.70 14.14 -0.46
C PHE A 100 -15.69 12.62 -0.64
N LEU A 101 -16.35 12.09 -1.68
CA LEU A 101 -16.37 10.66 -1.97
C LEU A 101 -14.97 10.11 -2.28
N PHE A 102 -14.17 10.89 -2.98
CA PHE A 102 -12.78 10.56 -3.28
C PHE A 102 -11.94 10.45 -2.01
N GLN A 103 -12.11 11.36 -1.06
CA GLN A 103 -11.38 11.35 0.21
C GLN A 103 -11.95 10.33 1.22
N LEU A 104 -13.22 9.97 1.13
CA LEU A 104 -13.87 9.03 2.03
C LEU A 104 -13.13 7.69 2.09
N ASN A 105 -12.58 7.25 0.96
CA ASN A 105 -11.80 6.03 0.86
C ASN A 105 -10.55 6.04 1.78
N LEU A 106 -9.95 7.21 2.06
CA LEU A 106 -8.78 7.32 2.92
C LEU A 106 -9.06 6.84 4.35
N THR A 107 -10.31 6.95 4.79
CA THR A 107 -10.72 6.53 6.14
C THR A 107 -10.92 5.02 6.28
N VAL A 108 -11.08 4.31 5.16
CA VAL A 108 -11.29 2.86 5.17
C VAL A 108 -9.98 2.13 5.45
N PRO A 109 -9.87 1.27 6.49
CA PRO A 109 -8.67 0.47 6.72
C PRO A 109 -8.36 -0.46 5.53
N HIS A 110 -7.08 -0.69 5.24
CA HIS A 110 -6.65 -1.58 4.15
C HIS A 110 -7.28 -2.98 4.23
N LEU A 111 -7.33 -3.54 5.45
CA LEU A 111 -7.94 -4.86 5.68
C LEU A 111 -9.42 -4.91 5.28
N VAL A 112 -10.18 -3.86 5.61
CA VAL A 112 -11.60 -3.77 5.25
C VAL A 112 -11.78 -3.71 3.74
N GLY A 113 -10.95 -2.93 3.05
CA GLY A 113 -10.95 -2.88 1.59
C GLY A 113 -10.57 -4.22 0.96
N ALA A 114 -9.56 -4.92 1.48
CA ALA A 114 -9.16 -6.23 1.00
C ALA A 114 -10.29 -7.27 1.14
N ILE A 115 -10.98 -7.28 2.29
CA ILE A 115 -12.16 -8.12 2.50
C ILE A 115 -13.28 -7.73 1.53
N GLY A 116 -13.47 -6.44 1.28
CA GLY A 116 -14.44 -5.95 0.30
C GLY A 116 -14.16 -6.47 -1.11
N ILE A 117 -12.91 -6.37 -1.57
CA ILE A 117 -12.48 -6.91 -2.86
C ILE A 117 -12.71 -8.42 -2.93
N LEU A 118 -12.38 -9.16 -1.87
CA LEU A 118 -12.60 -10.59 -1.79
C LEU A 118 -14.10 -10.95 -1.97
N TYR A 119 -15.00 -10.28 -1.23
CA TYR A 119 -16.43 -10.55 -1.30
C TYR A 119 -17.10 -10.08 -2.62
N LEU A 120 -16.56 -9.05 -3.25
CA LEU A 120 -17.09 -8.55 -4.51
C LEU A 120 -16.63 -9.39 -5.70
N PHE A 121 -15.33 -9.69 -5.79
CA PHE A 121 -14.67 -10.19 -7.00
C PHE A 121 -14.28 -11.67 -6.97
N SER A 122 -14.50 -12.41 -5.86
CA SER A 122 -14.30 -13.86 -5.88
C SER A 122 -15.29 -14.56 -6.82
N GLN A 123 -14.96 -15.76 -7.29
CA GLN A 123 -15.81 -16.55 -8.17
C GLN A 123 -17.19 -16.92 -7.58
N SER A 124 -17.35 -16.81 -6.26
CA SER A 124 -18.62 -16.92 -5.54
C SER A 124 -19.08 -15.60 -4.92
N GLY A 125 -18.42 -14.50 -5.29
CA GLY A 125 -18.67 -13.16 -4.78
C GLY A 125 -19.94 -12.52 -5.35
N SER A 126 -20.18 -11.25 -4.93
CA SER A 126 -21.39 -10.54 -5.31
C SER A 126 -21.52 -10.32 -6.82
N PHE A 127 -20.42 -10.00 -7.52
CA PHE A 127 -20.45 -9.82 -8.97
C PHE A 127 -20.68 -11.14 -9.73
N ALA A 128 -20.14 -12.25 -9.25
CA ALA A 128 -20.40 -13.56 -9.84
C ALA A 128 -21.90 -13.95 -9.68
N ARG A 129 -22.49 -13.67 -8.53
CA ARG A 129 -23.92 -13.91 -8.29
C ARG A 129 -24.80 -13.06 -9.20
N LEU A 130 -24.47 -11.78 -9.34
CA LEU A 130 -25.19 -10.88 -10.24
C LEU A 130 -25.08 -11.33 -11.70
N ALA A 131 -23.90 -11.79 -12.14
CA ALA A 131 -23.69 -12.34 -13.47
C ALA A 131 -24.52 -13.62 -13.70
N ALA A 132 -24.66 -14.45 -12.67
CA ALA A 132 -25.52 -15.64 -12.72
C ALA A 132 -27.01 -15.26 -12.81
N GLU A 133 -27.48 -14.27 -12.05
CA GLU A 133 -28.86 -13.77 -12.14
C GLU A 133 -29.21 -13.22 -13.53
N TRP A 134 -28.25 -12.61 -14.20
CA TRP A 134 -28.41 -12.10 -15.57
C TRP A 134 -28.20 -13.19 -16.65
N GLY A 135 -27.97 -14.45 -16.24
CA GLY A 135 -27.76 -15.56 -17.15
C GLY A 135 -26.44 -15.54 -17.91
N MET A 136 -25.47 -14.72 -17.46
CA MET A 136 -24.15 -14.59 -18.09
C MET A 136 -23.24 -15.78 -17.78
N ILE A 137 -23.44 -16.41 -16.63
CA ILE A 137 -22.72 -17.61 -16.17
C ILE A 137 -23.69 -18.60 -15.55
N ALA A 138 -23.42 -19.92 -15.70
CA ALA A 138 -24.20 -20.97 -15.08
C ALA A 138 -23.54 -21.53 -13.80
N ARG A 139 -22.24 -21.40 -13.67
CA ARG A 139 -21.45 -21.93 -12.56
C ARG A 139 -20.41 -20.92 -12.07
N PRO A 140 -20.07 -20.91 -10.77
CA PRO A 140 -19.04 -20.00 -10.21
C PRO A 140 -17.70 -20.07 -10.94
N ALA A 141 -17.30 -21.24 -11.44
CA ALA A 141 -16.04 -21.43 -12.16
C ALA A 141 -15.97 -20.69 -13.53
N GLU A 142 -17.11 -20.25 -14.06
CA GLU A 142 -17.19 -19.45 -15.29
C GLU A 142 -16.92 -17.97 -15.06
N PHE A 143 -17.00 -17.51 -13.80
CA PHE A 143 -16.60 -16.16 -13.46
C PHE A 143 -15.06 -16.06 -13.43
N PRO A 144 -14.47 -14.99 -13.97
CA PRO A 144 -13.01 -14.82 -13.97
C PRO A 144 -12.42 -14.94 -12.56
N ALA A 145 -11.31 -15.66 -12.43
CA ALA A 145 -10.55 -15.72 -11.19
C ALA A 145 -9.79 -14.40 -11.01
N LEU A 146 -10.42 -13.41 -10.40
CA LEU A 146 -9.83 -12.09 -10.10
C LEU A 146 -9.21 -12.03 -8.70
N VAL A 147 -9.50 -13.04 -7.87
CA VAL A 147 -8.96 -13.21 -6.51
C VAL A 147 -8.34 -14.60 -6.44
N PHE A 148 -7.19 -14.71 -5.79
CA PHE A 148 -6.35 -15.93 -5.77
C PHE A 148 -5.83 -16.34 -7.16
N ASP A 149 -5.70 -15.36 -8.05
CA ASP A 149 -5.14 -15.53 -9.38
C ASP A 149 -3.58 -15.43 -9.37
N PRO A 150 -2.90 -16.00 -10.37
CA PRO A 150 -1.43 -15.99 -10.43
C PRO A 150 -0.82 -14.61 -10.70
N TYR A 151 -1.61 -13.64 -11.15
CA TYR A 151 -1.19 -12.27 -11.47
C TYR A 151 -1.51 -11.27 -10.37
N ALA A 152 -2.10 -11.72 -9.26
CA ALA A 152 -2.49 -10.89 -8.12
C ALA A 152 -3.43 -9.72 -8.47
N ILE A 153 -4.36 -9.94 -9.43
CA ILE A 153 -5.27 -8.90 -9.94
C ILE A 153 -6.09 -8.29 -8.81
N GLY A 154 -6.67 -9.11 -7.92
CA GLY A 154 -7.45 -8.63 -6.79
C GLY A 154 -6.61 -7.79 -5.81
N ILE A 155 -5.34 -8.15 -5.61
CA ILE A 155 -4.41 -7.39 -4.76
C ILE A 155 -4.08 -6.06 -5.41
N ILE A 156 -3.75 -6.06 -6.71
CA ILE A 156 -3.46 -4.83 -7.47
C ILE A 156 -4.69 -3.91 -7.46
N LEU A 157 -5.89 -4.44 -7.67
CA LEU A 157 -7.13 -3.69 -7.63
C LEU A 157 -7.35 -3.02 -6.26
N GLN A 158 -7.08 -3.75 -5.17
CA GLN A 158 -7.15 -3.23 -3.80
C GLN A 158 -6.18 -2.06 -3.60
N TYR A 159 -4.93 -2.21 -4.02
CA TYR A 159 -3.95 -1.13 -3.91
C TYR A 159 -4.33 0.07 -4.78
N VAL A 160 -4.71 -0.15 -6.04
CA VAL A 160 -5.14 0.94 -6.93
C VAL A 160 -6.33 1.70 -6.33
N TRP A 161 -7.36 0.98 -5.87
CA TRP A 161 -8.51 1.61 -5.23
C TRP A 161 -8.14 2.46 -4.02
N LYS A 162 -7.15 2.01 -3.24
CA LYS A 162 -6.71 2.68 -2.01
C LYS A 162 -5.75 3.85 -2.29
N GLU A 163 -4.79 3.65 -3.19
CA GLU A 163 -3.69 4.59 -3.42
C GLU A 163 -4.10 5.77 -4.34
N VAL A 164 -5.06 5.58 -5.24
CA VAL A 164 -5.52 6.66 -6.14
C VAL A 164 -5.98 7.90 -5.37
N PRO A 165 -6.85 7.81 -4.35
CA PRO A 165 -7.23 8.98 -3.56
C PRO A 165 -6.06 9.56 -2.75
N PHE A 166 -5.20 8.71 -2.19
CA PHE A 166 -4.05 9.15 -1.39
C PHE A 166 -3.08 10.00 -2.24
N ILE A 167 -2.61 9.46 -3.36
CA ILE A 167 -1.73 10.16 -4.28
C ILE A 167 -2.44 11.39 -4.85
N GLY A 168 -3.71 11.25 -5.22
CA GLY A 168 -4.50 12.32 -5.84
C GLY A 168 -4.66 13.55 -4.95
N VAL A 169 -4.87 13.37 -3.65
CA VAL A 169 -4.94 14.48 -2.68
C VAL A 169 -3.59 15.19 -2.57
N ILE A 170 -2.49 14.43 -2.53
CA ILE A 170 -1.14 15.01 -2.47
C ILE A 170 -0.84 15.80 -3.75
N VAL A 171 -1.12 15.23 -4.91
CA VAL A 171 -0.93 15.91 -6.21
C VAL A 171 -1.79 17.17 -6.29
N LEU A 172 -3.07 17.09 -5.90
CA LEU A 172 -3.98 18.25 -5.91
C LEU A 172 -3.49 19.35 -4.97
N ALA A 173 -3.04 19.02 -3.77
CA ALA A 173 -2.50 20.00 -2.83
C ALA A 173 -1.23 20.68 -3.37
N ASN A 174 -0.33 19.93 -3.98
CA ASN A 174 0.86 20.48 -4.63
C ASN A 174 0.49 21.38 -5.81
N MET A 175 -0.46 20.97 -6.64
CA MET A 175 -0.93 21.80 -7.77
C MET A 175 -1.57 23.12 -7.33
N GLN A 176 -2.24 23.13 -6.17
CA GLN A 176 -2.82 24.36 -5.59
C GLN A 176 -1.75 25.29 -4.98
N SER A 177 -0.63 24.75 -4.50
CA SER A 177 0.48 25.54 -3.96
C SER A 177 1.35 26.19 -5.06
N ILE A 178 1.37 25.59 -6.26
CA ILE A 178 2.02 26.16 -7.44
C ILE A 178 1.06 27.19 -8.03
N GLY A 179 1.25 28.47 -7.70
CA GLY A 179 0.36 29.54 -8.13
C GLY A 179 0.22 29.64 -9.68
N GLU A 180 -0.87 30.30 -10.13
CA GLU A 180 -1.21 30.48 -11.56
C GLU A 180 -0.11 31.16 -12.40
N GLY A 181 0.88 31.81 -11.73
CA GLY A 181 2.02 32.46 -12.38
C GLY A 181 2.91 31.53 -13.20
N TYR A 182 3.05 30.26 -12.79
CA TYR A 182 3.88 29.30 -13.53
C TYR A 182 3.19 28.74 -14.79
N GLU A 183 1.87 28.71 -14.81
CA GLU A 183 1.11 28.27 -16.01
C GLU A 183 1.15 29.31 -17.12
N SER A 184 1.22 30.62 -16.78
CA SER A 184 1.33 31.69 -17.76
C SER A 184 2.69 31.72 -18.46
N VAL A 185 3.74 31.19 -17.84
CA VAL A 185 5.10 31.09 -18.40
C VAL A 185 5.25 29.86 -19.30
N ALA A 186 4.45 28.82 -19.07
CA ALA A 186 4.51 27.56 -19.81
C ALA A 186 3.65 27.54 -21.09
N ARG A 187 2.86 28.61 -21.34
CA ARG A 187 2.08 28.82 -22.55
C ARG A 187 2.81 29.77 -23.49
#